data_cdf3e7220be71311a453e80eb5a8ab40
#
_entry.id   cdf3e7220be71311a453e80eb5a8ab40
#
_cell.length_a   1.000
_cell.length_b   1.000
_cell.length_c   1.000
_cell.angle_alpha   90.00
_cell.angle_beta   90.00
_cell.angle_gamma   90.00
#
_symmetry.space_group_name_H-M   'P 1'
#
loop_
_entity.id
_entity.type
_entity.pdbx_description
1 polymer ?
#
loop_
_entity_poly.entity_id
_entity_poly.type
_entity_poly.pdbx_seq_one_letter_code
_entity_poly.pdbx_strand_id
1 'polypeptide(L)'
;MEKQIATFKDYAIFMADKTSLLEIAQFVVKENYSHHLSSFTEKEVNEDIKSVLEEEEYLYDNKSHIYIARDAFGNIIGCIRSFHWDKHKILPIEKIYGINPLNAIHQESKYSFWHIGRFAVAKDSGISKLTLFKRLMALAVKPIVEDKYSYMIAEIDSKLLKVMKVLGFGTRQIGKSIDYLTSETVPVCSSKRGIMGFFSKYGGLCKAA
;
A
#
# COMPACT_ATOMS: atom_id res chain seq x y z
N MET A 1 9.34 -10.84 14.71
CA MET A 1 9.54 -9.52 15.38
C MET A 1 9.76 -8.46 14.32
N GLU A 2 9.17 -7.30 14.52
CA GLU A 2 9.36 -6.14 13.62
C GLU A 2 10.84 -5.79 13.50
N LYS A 3 11.26 -5.51 12.27
CA LYS A 3 12.64 -5.10 11.98
C LYS A 3 12.68 -3.61 11.70
N GLN A 4 13.41 -2.85 12.51
CA GLN A 4 13.60 -1.43 12.28
C GLN A 4 14.39 -1.18 10.98
N ILE A 5 13.84 -0.29 10.15
CA ILE A 5 14.39 0.06 8.82
C ILE A 5 15.05 1.44 8.85
N ALA A 6 14.40 2.42 9.48
CA ALA A 6 14.91 3.78 9.58
C ALA A 6 14.36 4.49 10.82
N THR A 7 15.15 5.41 11.37
CA THR A 7 14.73 6.30 12.48
C THR A 7 14.77 7.74 12.00
N PHE A 8 13.75 8.50 12.37
CA PHE A 8 13.64 9.94 12.13
C PHE A 8 13.41 10.63 13.48
N LYS A 9 13.42 11.95 13.49
CA LYS A 9 13.30 12.75 14.74
C LYS A 9 12.09 12.35 15.58
N ASP A 10 10.92 12.20 14.95
CA ASP A 10 9.64 12.07 15.64
C ASP A 10 8.99 10.68 15.45
N TYR A 11 9.60 9.78 14.68
CA TYR A 11 9.11 8.43 14.42
C TYR A 11 10.18 7.49 13.86
N ALA A 12 9.89 6.21 13.86
CA ALA A 12 10.70 5.20 13.19
C ALA A 12 9.85 4.37 12.22
N ILE A 13 10.48 3.83 11.17
CA ILE A 13 9.84 2.91 10.22
C ILE A 13 10.37 1.50 10.47
N PHE A 14 9.44 0.56 10.53
CA PHE A 14 9.70 -0.86 10.72
C PHE A 14 9.16 -1.66 9.53
N MET A 15 9.80 -2.78 9.26
CA MET A 15 9.20 -3.86 8.50
C MET A 15 8.49 -4.78 9.48
N ALA A 16 7.17 -4.82 9.37
CA ALA A 16 6.31 -5.63 10.21
C ALA A 16 6.36 -7.11 9.81
N ASP A 17 6.00 -7.97 10.73
CA ASP A 17 5.82 -9.39 10.50
C ASP A 17 4.35 -9.81 10.66
N LYS A 18 4.10 -11.10 10.55
CA LYS A 18 2.73 -11.65 10.64
C LYS A 18 2.03 -11.31 11.96
N THR A 19 2.76 -11.10 13.05
CA THR A 19 2.16 -10.82 14.38
C THR A 19 1.55 -9.43 14.47
N SER A 20 1.94 -8.52 13.57
CA SER A 20 1.44 -7.14 13.52
C SER A 20 0.18 -6.98 12.64
N LEU A 21 -0.27 -8.04 11.95
CA LEU A 21 -1.38 -7.93 10.97
C LEU A 21 -2.69 -7.44 11.59
N LEU A 22 -3.04 -7.89 12.79
CA LEU A 22 -4.25 -7.43 13.47
C LEU A 22 -4.18 -5.94 13.80
N GLU A 23 -3.07 -5.46 14.34
CA GLU A 23 -2.88 -4.04 14.66
C GLU A 23 -2.94 -3.17 13.41
N ILE A 24 -2.34 -3.66 12.30
CA ILE A 24 -2.38 -2.99 11.00
C ILE A 24 -3.81 -2.95 10.44
N ALA A 25 -4.57 -4.05 10.51
CA ALA A 25 -5.95 -4.09 10.08
C ALA A 25 -6.81 -3.10 10.87
N GLN A 26 -6.66 -3.06 12.20
CA GLN A 26 -7.33 -2.08 13.06
C GLN A 26 -6.98 -0.64 12.69
N PHE A 27 -5.70 -0.35 12.47
CA PHE A 27 -5.24 0.98 12.08
C PHE A 27 -5.83 1.40 10.74
N VAL A 28 -5.73 0.57 9.71
CA VAL A 28 -6.22 0.88 8.35
C VAL A 28 -7.72 1.13 8.35
N VAL A 29 -8.50 0.26 9.00
CA VAL A 29 -9.95 0.41 9.04
C VAL A 29 -10.33 1.69 9.79
N LYS A 30 -9.77 1.92 10.98
CA LYS A 30 -10.06 3.13 11.77
C LYS A 30 -9.69 4.42 11.01
N GLU A 31 -8.55 4.47 10.33
CA GLU A 31 -8.18 5.64 9.54
C GLU A 31 -9.12 5.84 8.34
N ASN A 32 -9.53 4.79 7.65
CA ASN A 32 -10.52 4.90 6.58
C ASN A 32 -11.84 5.48 7.10
N TYR A 33 -12.36 4.98 8.21
CA TYR A 33 -13.59 5.49 8.81
C TYR A 33 -13.45 6.94 9.31
N SER A 34 -12.27 7.36 9.79
CA SER A 34 -12.03 8.72 10.26
C SER A 34 -12.16 9.80 9.15
N HIS A 35 -12.09 9.38 7.89
CA HIS A 35 -12.25 10.27 6.74
C HIS A 35 -13.69 10.38 6.24
N HIS A 36 -14.63 9.63 6.81
CA HIS A 36 -16.03 9.63 6.41
C HIS A 36 -16.92 10.26 7.50
N LEU A 37 -17.85 11.11 7.06
CA LEU A 37 -18.80 11.81 7.94
C LEU A 37 -19.99 10.95 8.38
N SER A 38 -20.11 9.72 7.90
CA SER A 38 -21.18 8.79 8.25
C SER A 38 -20.92 8.14 9.62
N SER A 39 -21.98 7.98 10.39
CA SER A 39 -21.93 7.21 11.64
C SER A 39 -21.89 5.72 11.33
N PHE A 40 -20.81 5.06 11.69
CA PHE A 40 -20.67 3.62 11.61
C PHE A 40 -20.88 2.98 12.98
N THR A 41 -21.46 1.79 12.98
CA THR A 41 -21.61 1.01 14.22
C THR A 41 -20.31 0.30 14.57
N GLU A 42 -20.08 0.05 15.83
CA GLU A 42 -18.93 -0.74 16.29
C GLU A 42 -18.90 -2.14 15.65
N LYS A 43 -20.07 -2.71 15.38
CA LYS A 43 -20.19 -4.01 14.71
C LYS A 43 -19.63 -3.95 13.28
N GLU A 44 -20.01 -2.95 12.47
CA GLU A 44 -19.50 -2.77 11.10
C GLU A 44 -17.98 -2.59 11.09
N VAL A 45 -17.45 -1.77 11.99
CA VAL A 45 -16.00 -1.56 12.13
C VAL A 45 -15.26 -2.89 12.43
N ASN A 46 -15.81 -3.70 13.34
CA ASN A 46 -15.20 -4.97 13.72
C ASN A 46 -15.30 -6.02 12.60
N GLU A 47 -16.40 -6.05 11.84
CA GLU A 47 -16.56 -6.91 10.67
C GLU A 47 -15.53 -6.55 9.58
N ASP A 48 -15.30 -5.27 9.32
CA ASP A 48 -14.31 -4.82 8.36
C ASP A 48 -12.87 -5.10 8.83
N ILE A 49 -12.55 -4.92 10.12
CA ILE A 49 -11.26 -5.31 10.69
C ILE A 49 -10.99 -6.80 10.44
N LYS A 50 -11.99 -7.64 10.71
CA LYS A 50 -11.89 -9.08 10.51
C LYS A 50 -11.66 -9.41 9.03
N SER A 51 -12.44 -8.81 8.13
CA SER A 51 -12.31 -9.01 6.69
C SER A 51 -10.94 -8.60 6.16
N VAL A 52 -10.42 -7.44 6.62
CA VAL A 52 -9.08 -6.98 6.27
C VAL A 52 -8.00 -7.93 6.80
N LEU A 53 -8.13 -8.38 8.05
CA LEU A 53 -7.17 -9.32 8.65
C LEU A 53 -7.13 -10.64 7.88
N GLU A 54 -8.28 -11.24 7.59
CA GLU A 54 -8.38 -12.49 6.82
C GLU A 54 -7.74 -12.36 5.43
N GLU A 55 -7.93 -11.22 4.77
CA GLU A 55 -7.29 -10.96 3.48
C GLU A 55 -5.77 -10.83 3.61
N GLU A 56 -5.28 -10.08 4.59
CA GLU A 56 -3.84 -9.92 4.83
C GLU A 56 -3.18 -11.26 5.20
N GLU A 57 -3.81 -12.08 6.04
CA GLU A 57 -3.31 -13.41 6.37
C GLU A 57 -3.26 -14.34 5.15
N TYR A 58 -4.28 -14.29 4.29
CA TYR A 58 -4.33 -15.06 3.05
C TYR A 58 -3.21 -14.65 2.07
N LEU A 59 -2.96 -13.36 1.96
CA LEU A 59 -1.98 -12.82 1.00
C LEU A 59 -0.54 -12.87 1.54
N TYR A 60 -0.37 -12.88 2.87
CA TYR A 60 0.95 -12.87 3.51
C TYR A 60 1.77 -14.10 3.12
N ASP A 61 3.03 -13.87 2.76
CA ASP A 61 4.04 -14.88 2.51
C ASP A 61 5.45 -14.34 2.86
N ASN A 62 6.49 -15.15 2.63
CA ASN A 62 7.88 -14.78 2.90
C ASN A 62 8.41 -13.61 2.06
N LYS A 63 7.69 -13.21 1.01
CA LYS A 63 8.02 -12.08 0.13
C LYS A 63 7.13 -10.87 0.40
N SER A 64 6.26 -10.93 1.40
CA SER A 64 5.43 -9.79 1.81
C SER A 64 6.27 -8.76 2.56
N HIS A 65 6.20 -7.52 2.13
CA HIS A 65 6.83 -6.39 2.79
C HIS A 65 5.73 -5.46 3.30
N ILE A 66 5.58 -5.39 4.60
CA ILE A 66 4.65 -4.47 5.25
C ILE A 66 5.48 -3.47 6.03
N TYR A 67 5.39 -2.21 5.66
CA TYR A 67 6.10 -1.13 6.34
C TYR A 67 5.12 -0.36 7.20
N ILE A 68 5.49 -0.16 8.46
CA ILE A 68 4.75 0.64 9.43
C ILE A 68 5.64 1.75 9.98
N ALA A 69 5.08 2.91 10.17
CA ALA A 69 5.71 4.00 10.89
C ALA A 69 5.11 4.07 12.29
N ARG A 70 5.94 4.11 13.31
CA ARG A 70 5.54 4.24 14.72
C ARG A 70 6.07 5.54 15.31
N ASP A 71 5.21 6.23 16.06
CA ASP A 71 5.60 7.40 16.85
C ASP A 71 6.47 7.02 18.07
N ALA A 72 6.86 8.03 18.87
CA ALA A 72 7.64 7.82 20.08
C ALA A 72 6.92 7.01 21.17
N PHE A 73 5.59 6.87 21.08
CA PHE A 73 4.77 6.09 22.01
C PHE A 73 4.51 4.66 21.52
N GLY A 74 4.99 4.33 20.31
CA GLY A 74 4.82 3.02 19.68
C GLY A 74 3.54 2.88 18.85
N ASN A 75 2.71 3.92 18.74
CA ASN A 75 1.47 3.86 17.94
C ASN A 75 1.79 3.86 16.45
N ILE A 76 1.03 3.09 15.66
CA ILE A 76 1.11 3.15 14.20
C ILE A 76 0.55 4.51 13.73
N ILE A 77 1.37 5.26 12.98
CA ILE A 77 1.00 6.54 12.37
C ILE A 77 0.98 6.48 10.84
N GLY A 78 1.39 5.36 10.26
CA GLY A 78 1.29 5.09 8.84
C GLY A 78 1.67 3.68 8.49
N CYS A 79 1.08 3.15 7.44
CA CYS A 79 1.43 1.83 6.92
C CYS A 79 1.32 1.80 5.39
N ILE A 80 1.98 0.82 4.80
CA ILE A 80 1.84 0.41 3.40
C ILE A 80 2.27 -1.04 3.27
N ARG A 81 1.56 -1.79 2.42
CA ARG A 81 1.92 -3.17 2.09
C ARG A 81 2.41 -3.26 0.66
N SER A 82 3.45 -4.06 0.46
CA SER A 82 3.95 -4.50 -0.84
C SER A 82 4.16 -5.99 -0.78
N PHE A 83 3.52 -6.78 -1.63
CA PHE A 83 3.78 -8.19 -1.69
C PHE A 83 3.94 -8.67 -3.13
N HIS A 84 4.78 -9.68 -3.30
CA HIS A 84 5.03 -10.33 -4.58
C HIS A 84 3.91 -11.32 -4.88
N TRP A 85 3.19 -11.13 -5.99
CA TRP A 85 2.12 -12.03 -6.38
C TRP A 85 2.68 -13.33 -6.98
N ASP A 86 2.22 -14.45 -6.46
CA ASP A 86 2.58 -15.80 -6.91
C ASP A 86 1.85 -16.24 -8.20
N LYS A 87 0.98 -15.39 -8.74
CA LYS A 87 0.11 -15.61 -9.91
C LYS A 87 -1.00 -16.64 -9.69
N HIS A 88 -1.20 -17.11 -8.46
CA HIS A 88 -2.22 -18.09 -8.09
C HIS A 88 -3.24 -17.53 -7.10
N LYS A 89 -2.80 -16.76 -6.13
CA LYS A 89 -3.70 -16.11 -5.17
C LYS A 89 -4.59 -15.09 -5.84
N ILE A 90 -5.87 -15.08 -5.49
CA ILE A 90 -6.82 -14.10 -6.01
C ILE A 90 -6.52 -12.75 -5.35
N LEU A 91 -6.20 -11.76 -6.16
CA LEU A 91 -5.92 -10.39 -5.71
C LEU A 91 -7.20 -9.58 -5.46
N PRO A 92 -7.15 -8.54 -4.63
CA PRO A 92 -8.25 -7.57 -4.50
C PRO A 92 -8.74 -7.05 -5.86
N ILE A 93 -7.83 -6.75 -6.79
CA ILE A 93 -8.18 -6.28 -8.14
C ILE A 93 -9.02 -7.30 -8.92
N GLU A 94 -8.82 -8.60 -8.71
CA GLU A 94 -9.67 -9.64 -9.31
C GLU A 94 -11.03 -9.69 -8.63
N LYS A 95 -11.05 -9.65 -7.29
CA LYS A 95 -12.30 -9.71 -6.51
C LYS A 95 -13.22 -8.53 -6.79
N ILE A 96 -12.66 -7.33 -6.87
CA ILE A 96 -13.40 -6.06 -6.95
C ILE A 96 -13.73 -5.70 -8.40
N TYR A 97 -12.82 -5.95 -9.34
CA TYR A 97 -12.92 -5.50 -10.72
C TYR A 97 -13.03 -6.62 -11.75
N GLY A 98 -12.86 -7.87 -11.35
CA GLY A 98 -12.79 -9.00 -12.28
C GLY A 98 -11.53 -8.95 -13.18
N ILE A 99 -10.49 -8.21 -12.78
CA ILE A 99 -9.31 -7.99 -13.60
C ILE A 99 -8.20 -8.97 -13.20
N ASN A 100 -7.88 -9.92 -14.07
CA ASN A 100 -6.68 -10.72 -13.90
C ASN A 100 -5.46 -9.98 -14.47
N PRO A 101 -4.41 -9.70 -13.68
CA PRO A 101 -3.25 -8.94 -14.13
C PRO A 101 -2.49 -9.58 -15.30
N LEU A 102 -2.46 -10.91 -15.40
CA LEU A 102 -1.81 -11.60 -16.51
C LEU A 102 -2.48 -11.28 -17.85
N ASN A 103 -3.80 -11.14 -17.85
CA ASN A 103 -4.55 -10.78 -19.05
C ASN A 103 -4.48 -9.29 -19.36
N ALA A 104 -4.51 -8.45 -18.32
CA ALA A 104 -4.59 -7.00 -18.47
C ALA A 104 -3.24 -6.32 -18.74
N ILE A 105 -2.13 -6.95 -18.33
CA ILE A 105 -0.78 -6.34 -18.39
C ILE A 105 0.15 -7.16 -19.29
N HIS A 106 0.56 -8.34 -18.82
CA HIS A 106 1.45 -9.26 -19.54
C HIS A 106 1.25 -10.71 -19.11
N GLN A 107 1.23 -11.61 -20.09
CA GLN A 107 1.08 -13.05 -19.88
C GLN A 107 2.43 -13.79 -19.74
N GLU A 108 3.54 -13.18 -20.14
CA GLU A 108 4.84 -13.83 -20.13
C GLU A 108 5.32 -14.12 -18.71
N SER A 109 5.81 -15.33 -18.47
CA SER A 109 6.26 -15.82 -17.17
C SER A 109 7.40 -15.01 -16.54
N LYS A 110 8.21 -14.36 -17.37
CA LYS A 110 9.34 -13.52 -16.90
C LYS A 110 8.91 -12.27 -16.12
N TYR A 111 7.66 -11.80 -16.28
CA TYR A 111 7.18 -10.63 -15.56
C TYR A 111 6.73 -11.01 -14.15
N SER A 112 7.16 -10.21 -13.18
CA SER A 112 6.72 -10.28 -11.80
C SER A 112 5.79 -9.12 -11.46
N PHE A 113 4.90 -9.36 -10.52
CA PHE A 113 3.88 -8.40 -10.13
C PHE A 113 3.92 -8.18 -8.62
N TRP A 114 3.91 -6.91 -8.22
CA TRP A 114 3.88 -6.50 -6.84
C TRP A 114 2.59 -5.74 -6.57
N HIS A 115 1.78 -6.26 -5.67
CA HIS A 115 0.56 -5.60 -5.25
C HIS A 115 0.85 -4.63 -4.11
N ILE A 116 0.60 -3.34 -4.35
CA ILE A 116 0.74 -2.30 -3.35
C ILE A 116 -0.65 -1.97 -2.81
N GLY A 117 -0.79 -2.01 -1.49
CA GLY A 117 -2.08 -1.74 -0.84
C GLY A 117 -1.92 -1.31 0.61
N ARG A 118 -3.04 -1.16 1.30
CA ARG A 118 -3.12 -0.81 2.72
C ARG A 118 -2.36 0.46 3.07
N PHE A 119 -2.30 1.41 2.14
CA PHE A 119 -1.72 2.72 2.46
C PHE A 119 -2.69 3.50 3.34
N ALA A 120 -2.24 3.82 4.54
CA ALA A 120 -2.95 4.69 5.46
C ALA A 120 -1.95 5.56 6.23
N VAL A 121 -2.36 6.77 6.60
CA VAL A 121 -1.58 7.70 7.43
C VAL A 121 -2.52 8.35 8.44
N ALA A 122 -2.15 8.31 9.71
CA ALA A 122 -2.92 8.86 10.80
C ALA A 122 -3.25 10.35 10.57
N LYS A 123 -4.52 10.69 10.81
CA LYS A 123 -5.04 12.04 10.58
C LYS A 123 -4.31 13.08 11.42
N ASP A 124 -4.03 12.75 12.67
CA ASP A 124 -3.54 13.67 13.71
C ASP A 124 -2.12 13.30 14.21
N SER A 125 -1.28 12.74 13.35
CA SER A 125 0.08 12.30 13.72
C SER A 125 1.08 13.44 13.98
N GLY A 126 0.71 14.70 13.70
CA GLY A 126 1.66 15.83 13.76
C GLY A 126 2.77 15.80 12.68
N ILE A 127 2.82 14.74 11.87
CA ILE A 127 3.83 14.53 10.83
C ILE A 127 3.22 14.84 9.46
N SER A 128 4.02 15.45 8.59
CA SER A 128 3.60 15.70 7.20
C SER A 128 3.18 14.42 6.50
N LYS A 129 1.88 14.28 6.21
CA LYS A 129 1.31 13.14 5.48
C LYS A 129 2.04 12.87 4.16
N LEU A 130 2.39 13.93 3.44
CA LEU A 130 3.12 13.83 2.18
C LEU A 130 4.54 13.30 2.37
N THR A 131 5.22 13.69 3.45
CA THR A 131 6.56 13.18 3.78
C THR A 131 6.50 11.69 4.11
N LEU A 132 5.54 11.30 4.95
CA LEU A 132 5.36 9.90 5.33
C LEU A 132 4.96 9.04 4.13
N PHE A 133 4.04 9.55 3.27
CA PHE A 133 3.70 8.91 1.99
C PHE A 133 4.94 8.64 1.15
N LYS A 134 5.78 9.66 0.92
CA LYS A 134 6.99 9.51 0.08
C LYS A 134 7.92 8.42 0.62
N ARG A 135 8.14 8.38 1.93
CA ARG A 135 9.02 7.40 2.58
C ARG A 135 8.46 5.98 2.49
N LEU A 136 7.22 5.80 2.89
CA LEU A 136 6.55 4.48 2.84
C LEU A 136 6.44 3.96 1.41
N MET A 137 6.03 4.82 0.48
CA MET A 137 5.89 4.44 -0.93
C MET A 137 7.25 4.09 -1.56
N ALA A 138 8.31 4.83 -1.24
CA ALA A 138 9.64 4.53 -1.74
C ALA A 138 10.15 3.16 -1.26
N LEU A 139 9.85 2.77 -0.02
CA LEU A 139 10.12 1.42 0.49
C LEU A 139 9.29 0.37 -0.23
N ALA A 140 8.00 0.61 -0.40
CA ALA A 140 7.08 -0.35 -1.02
C ALA A 140 7.41 -0.63 -2.49
N VAL A 141 7.87 0.37 -3.25
CA VAL A 141 8.21 0.18 -4.67
C VAL A 141 9.67 -0.23 -4.92
N LYS A 142 10.51 -0.25 -3.88
CA LYS A 142 11.92 -0.60 -4.01
C LYS A 142 12.15 -1.95 -4.70
N PRO A 143 11.48 -3.07 -4.30
CA PRO A 143 11.67 -4.36 -4.96
C PRO A 143 11.28 -4.33 -6.45
N ILE A 144 10.32 -3.48 -6.83
CA ILE A 144 9.90 -3.32 -8.23
C ILE A 144 10.99 -2.63 -9.05
N VAL A 145 11.66 -1.64 -8.45
CA VAL A 145 12.75 -0.90 -9.11
C VAL A 145 14.02 -1.76 -9.25
N GLU A 146 14.26 -2.66 -8.31
CA GLU A 146 15.41 -3.57 -8.32
C GLU A 146 15.27 -4.70 -9.37
N ASP A 147 14.04 -5.08 -9.74
CA ASP A 147 13.77 -6.08 -10.77
C ASP A 147 13.48 -5.44 -12.14
N LYS A 148 14.09 -5.99 -13.19
CA LYS A 148 13.96 -5.48 -14.56
C LYS A 148 12.56 -5.65 -15.15
N TYR A 149 11.89 -6.73 -14.79
CA TYR A 149 10.62 -7.15 -15.38
C TYR A 149 9.45 -7.08 -14.40
N SER A 150 9.47 -6.10 -13.51
CA SER A 150 8.45 -5.95 -12.47
C SER A 150 7.42 -4.88 -12.77
N TYR A 151 6.19 -5.15 -12.32
CA TYR A 151 5.07 -4.24 -12.35
C TYR A 151 4.49 -4.04 -10.95
N MET A 152 4.11 -2.80 -10.66
CA MET A 152 3.19 -2.46 -9.59
C MET A 152 1.77 -2.66 -10.06
N ILE A 153 0.93 -3.22 -9.18
CA ILE A 153 -0.53 -3.29 -9.32
C ILE A 153 -1.13 -2.69 -8.06
N ALA A 154 -2.19 -1.91 -8.18
CA ALA A 154 -2.89 -1.34 -7.03
C ALA A 154 -4.31 -0.89 -7.40
N GLU A 155 -5.18 -0.85 -6.42
CA GLU A 155 -6.45 -0.14 -6.41
C GLU A 155 -6.25 1.15 -5.63
N ILE A 156 -6.39 2.30 -6.31
CA ILE A 156 -5.98 3.59 -5.73
C ILE A 156 -7.14 4.57 -5.77
N ASP A 157 -7.40 5.21 -4.64
CA ASP A 157 -8.31 6.37 -4.58
C ASP A 157 -7.91 7.42 -5.62
N SER A 158 -8.88 8.00 -6.33
CA SER A 158 -8.65 8.93 -7.43
C SER A 158 -7.88 10.19 -7.00
N LYS A 159 -8.05 10.67 -5.76
CA LYS A 159 -7.30 11.82 -5.21
C LYS A 159 -5.84 11.45 -4.97
N LEU A 160 -5.59 10.27 -4.37
CA LEU A 160 -4.23 9.75 -4.16
C LEU A 160 -3.53 9.51 -5.50
N LEU A 161 -4.23 8.99 -6.51
CA LEU A 161 -3.68 8.79 -7.85
C LEU A 161 -3.21 10.11 -8.49
N LYS A 162 -3.95 11.22 -8.29
CA LYS A 162 -3.52 12.56 -8.74
C LYS A 162 -2.21 12.99 -8.05
N VAL A 163 -2.11 12.78 -6.74
CA VAL A 163 -0.89 13.07 -5.97
C VAL A 163 0.29 12.24 -6.49
N MET A 164 0.09 10.94 -6.74
CA MET A 164 1.14 10.06 -7.27
C MET A 164 1.65 10.55 -8.64
N LYS A 165 0.75 10.96 -9.54
CA LYS A 165 1.13 11.51 -10.86
C LYS A 165 1.98 12.77 -10.72
N VAL A 166 1.60 13.69 -9.84
CA VAL A 166 2.37 14.92 -9.56
C VAL A 166 3.77 14.58 -9.00
N LEU A 167 3.87 13.52 -8.21
CA LEU A 167 5.14 13.06 -7.66
C LEU A 167 6.00 12.28 -8.66
N GLY A 168 5.53 12.03 -9.87
CA GLY A 168 6.30 11.41 -10.94
C GLY A 168 6.04 9.93 -11.18
N PHE A 169 4.91 9.39 -10.66
CA PHE A 169 4.46 8.06 -11.05
C PHE A 169 3.81 8.07 -12.43
N GLY A 170 4.34 7.28 -13.34
CA GLY A 170 3.70 6.94 -14.61
C GLY A 170 2.81 5.72 -14.46
N THR A 171 1.56 5.93 -14.06
CA THR A 171 0.56 4.86 -13.90
C THR A 171 -0.29 4.72 -15.15
N ARG A 172 -0.71 3.49 -15.46
CA ARG A 172 -1.72 3.16 -16.47
C ARG A 172 -2.94 2.56 -15.77
N GLN A 173 -4.11 3.12 -16.04
CA GLN A 173 -5.38 2.53 -15.63
C GLN A 173 -5.64 1.25 -16.44
N ILE A 174 -6.08 0.18 -15.79
CA ILE A 174 -6.27 -1.15 -16.39
C ILE A 174 -7.72 -1.64 -16.33
N GLY A 175 -8.63 -0.81 -15.85
CA GLY A 175 -10.07 -1.05 -15.81
C GLY A 175 -10.84 0.22 -15.51
N LYS A 176 -12.17 0.14 -15.50
CA LYS A 176 -13.01 1.28 -15.12
C LYS A 176 -12.87 1.56 -13.61
N SER A 177 -12.95 2.83 -13.22
CA SER A 177 -13.10 3.18 -11.80
C SER A 177 -14.48 2.74 -11.28
N ILE A 178 -14.54 2.46 -10.01
CA ILE A 178 -15.77 2.17 -9.28
C ILE A 178 -15.80 2.93 -7.97
N ASP A 179 -16.98 3.17 -7.42
CA ASP A 179 -17.12 3.64 -6.06
C ASP A 179 -16.93 2.46 -5.10
N TYR A 180 -15.86 2.50 -4.31
CA TYR A 180 -15.51 1.50 -3.33
C TYR A 180 -15.11 2.18 -2.02
N LEU A 181 -15.70 1.72 -0.91
CA LEU A 181 -15.49 2.32 0.43
C LEU A 181 -15.62 3.84 0.41
N THR A 182 -16.69 4.35 -0.23
CA THR A 182 -17.08 5.77 -0.31
C THR A 182 -16.10 6.68 -1.10
N SER A 183 -15.18 6.10 -1.87
CA SER A 183 -14.30 6.85 -2.78
C SER A 183 -14.25 6.22 -4.16
N GLU A 184 -14.06 7.08 -5.18
CA GLU A 184 -13.77 6.60 -6.52
C GLU A 184 -12.40 5.92 -6.52
N THR A 185 -12.38 4.61 -6.74
CA THR A 185 -11.18 3.78 -6.74
C THR A 185 -10.86 3.32 -8.15
N VAL A 186 -9.59 3.39 -8.52
CA VAL A 186 -9.09 3.17 -9.87
C VAL A 186 -8.10 2.01 -9.87
N PRO A 187 -8.33 0.94 -10.67
CA PRO A 187 -7.37 -0.14 -10.83
C PRO A 187 -6.23 0.32 -11.76
N VAL A 188 -5.01 0.26 -11.27
CA VAL A 188 -3.84 0.75 -12.00
C VAL A 188 -2.69 -0.25 -12.02
N CYS A 189 -1.83 -0.11 -13.02
CA CYS A 189 -0.49 -0.70 -13.01
C CYS A 189 0.57 0.35 -13.33
N SER A 190 1.80 0.07 -12.92
CA SER A 190 2.98 0.83 -13.31
C SER A 190 4.17 -0.09 -13.50
N SER A 191 4.89 0.07 -14.59
CA SER A 191 6.15 -0.62 -14.80
C SER A 191 7.28 0.01 -13.99
N LYS A 192 8.42 -0.67 -13.85
CA LYS A 192 9.64 -0.07 -13.31
C LYS A 192 9.92 1.31 -13.91
N ARG A 193 9.84 1.46 -15.25
CA ARG A 193 10.05 2.74 -15.93
C ARG A 193 9.07 3.82 -15.44
N GLY A 194 7.81 3.48 -15.23
CA GLY A 194 6.80 4.42 -14.72
C GLY A 194 7.06 4.85 -13.27
N ILE A 195 7.70 3.99 -12.46
CA ILE A 195 8.03 4.29 -11.05
C ILE A 195 9.31 5.13 -10.93
N MET A 196 10.23 5.04 -11.89
CA MET A 196 11.54 5.69 -11.80
C MET A 196 11.47 7.21 -11.66
N GLY A 197 10.45 7.87 -12.22
CA GLY A 197 10.25 9.30 -12.05
C GLY A 197 10.08 9.72 -10.60
N PHE A 198 9.36 8.91 -9.82
CA PHE A 198 9.21 9.07 -8.38
C PHE A 198 10.46 8.60 -7.61
N PHE A 199 10.93 7.38 -7.90
CA PHE A 199 11.99 6.74 -7.11
C PHE A 199 13.33 7.47 -7.20
N SER A 200 13.68 8.05 -8.36
CA SER A 200 14.90 8.85 -8.52
C SER A 200 14.92 10.10 -7.62
N LYS A 201 13.73 10.67 -7.34
CA LYS A 201 13.62 11.87 -6.49
C LYS A 201 13.54 11.51 -5.00
N TYR A 202 12.86 10.43 -4.66
CA TYR A 202 12.44 10.16 -3.29
C TYR A 202 12.97 8.85 -2.70
N GLY A 203 13.55 7.96 -3.50
CA GLY A 203 14.11 6.68 -3.05
C GLY A 203 15.18 6.82 -1.96
N GLY A 204 15.94 7.92 -1.97
CA GLY A 204 16.92 8.23 -0.93
C GLY A 204 16.33 8.56 0.45
N LEU A 205 15.03 8.95 0.51
CA LEU A 205 14.36 9.29 1.77
C LEU A 205 14.14 8.08 2.72
N CYS A 206 14.34 6.86 2.22
CA CYS A 206 14.24 5.63 3.01
C CYS A 206 15.47 5.35 3.86
N LYS A 207 16.59 6.03 3.61
CA LYS A 207 17.80 5.92 4.41
C LYS A 207 17.68 6.88 5.59
N ALA A 208 17.98 6.39 6.80
CA ALA A 208 18.23 7.28 7.92
C ALA A 208 19.41 8.20 7.55
N ALA A 209 19.30 9.47 7.92
CA ALA A 209 20.39 10.41 7.81
C ALA A 209 21.52 10.01 8.78
#